data_b466fdd430623e90ff5f4787aa072adf
#
_entry.id   b466fdd430623e90ff5f4787aa072adf
#
_cell.length_a   1.000
_cell.length_b   1.000
_cell.length_c   1.000
_cell.angle_alpha   90.00
_cell.angle_beta   90.00
_cell.angle_gamma   90.00
#
_symmetry.space_group_name_H-M   'P 1'
#
loop_
_entity.id
_entity.type
_entity.pdbx_description
1 polymer ?
#
loop_
_entity_poly.entity_id
_entity_poly.type
_entity_poly.pdbx_seq_one_letter_code
_entity_poly.pdbx_strand_id
1 'polypeptide(L)'
;MQCIVAPYPHKKDNDRLFKVIEKNITNNLERGNSSRTHWDLHKKGIKEIDKLMLWISDHFDRATNELVIPYHRDAHYDFKIHSCWGMIYNKGEGVPVHNHFPYALSFVYYVRMPKGAAPLTISETEISPKEGEIVIFPSILSHGVNDNQIKGRCCLAGNILFLGTESSPGG
;
A
#
# COMPACT_ATOMS: atom_id res chain seq x y z
N MET A 1 -1.54 -11.12 -14.51
CA MET A 1 -0.72 -10.46 -13.45
C MET A 1 -1.68 -9.97 -12.40
N GLN A 2 -1.46 -10.26 -11.11
CA GLN A 2 -2.38 -9.86 -10.04
C GLN A 2 -1.95 -8.57 -9.33
N CYS A 3 -0.68 -8.18 -9.45
CA CYS A 3 -0.12 -6.99 -8.83
C CYS A 3 1.07 -6.45 -9.62
N ILE A 4 1.41 -5.19 -9.38
CA ILE A 4 2.65 -4.56 -9.82
C ILE A 4 3.57 -4.45 -8.60
N VAL A 5 4.84 -4.77 -8.79
CA VAL A 5 5.91 -4.55 -7.81
C VAL A 5 6.91 -3.55 -8.39
N ALA A 6 7.23 -2.49 -7.66
CA ALA A 6 8.17 -1.47 -8.10
C ALA A 6 9.07 -0.99 -6.95
N PRO A 7 10.38 -0.74 -7.21
CA PRO A 7 11.29 -0.21 -6.20
C PRO A 7 11.16 1.31 -6.06
N TYR A 8 11.10 1.80 -4.83
CA TYR A 8 11.13 3.23 -4.52
C TYR A 8 12.56 3.78 -4.62
N PRO A 9 12.78 4.84 -5.42
CA PRO A 9 14.14 5.34 -5.68
C PRO A 9 14.79 6.02 -4.46
N HIS A 10 13.99 6.36 -3.45
CA HIS A 10 14.45 7.05 -2.24
C HIS A 10 14.39 6.16 -0.98
N LYS A 11 14.73 4.89 -1.11
CA LYS A 11 14.77 3.91 0.00
C LYS A 11 15.53 4.41 1.25
N LYS A 12 16.51 5.30 1.09
CA LYS A 12 17.21 5.96 2.20
C LYS A 12 16.28 6.72 3.17
N ASP A 13 15.07 7.06 2.75
CA ASP A 13 14.08 7.71 3.58
C ASP A 13 13.36 6.73 4.53
N ASN A 14 13.58 5.42 4.39
CA ASN A 14 12.86 4.38 5.15
C ASN A 14 13.06 4.48 6.67
N ASP A 15 14.23 4.85 7.14
CA ASP A 15 14.45 5.04 8.60
C ASP A 15 13.62 6.19 9.17
N ARG A 16 13.43 7.25 8.38
CA ARG A 16 12.56 8.36 8.76
C ARG A 16 11.10 7.96 8.70
N LEU A 17 10.68 7.27 7.63
CA LEU A 17 9.33 6.71 7.51
C LEU A 17 9.00 5.78 8.68
N PHE A 18 9.92 4.91 9.06
CA PHE A 18 9.73 4.04 10.23
C PHE A 18 9.47 4.84 11.51
N LYS A 19 10.30 5.84 11.81
CA LYS A 19 10.11 6.71 12.98
C LYS A 19 8.79 7.47 12.96
N VAL A 20 8.36 7.92 11.76
CA VAL A 20 7.06 8.57 11.58
C VAL A 20 5.92 7.61 11.92
N ILE A 21 5.97 6.38 11.39
CA ILE A 21 4.96 5.36 11.68
C ILE A 21 4.93 5.04 13.17
N GLU A 22 6.09 4.72 13.76
CA GLU A 22 6.23 4.38 15.18
C GLU A 22 5.63 5.47 16.09
N LYS A 23 5.94 6.74 15.82
CA LYS A 23 5.41 7.89 16.58
C LYS A 23 3.91 8.08 16.46
N ASN A 24 3.29 7.63 15.35
CA ASN A 24 1.87 7.80 15.06
C ASN A 24 1.05 6.53 15.30
N ILE A 25 1.63 5.46 15.85
CA ILE A 25 0.89 4.27 16.26
C ILE A 25 -0.20 4.67 17.25
N THR A 26 -1.41 4.18 17.00
CA THR A 26 -2.54 4.29 17.91
C THR A 26 -2.93 2.89 18.36
N ASN A 27 -3.18 2.69 19.63
CA ASN A 27 -3.50 1.37 20.20
C ASN A 27 -4.93 0.87 19.85
N ASN A 28 -5.55 1.42 18.81
CA ASN A 28 -6.87 0.95 18.38
C ASN A 28 -6.74 -0.36 17.58
N LEU A 29 -6.85 -1.47 18.29
CA LEU A 29 -6.77 -2.85 17.81
C LEU A 29 -8.08 -3.36 17.16
N GLU A 30 -8.84 -2.51 16.46
CA GLU A 30 -10.17 -2.90 15.95
C GLU A 30 -10.18 -3.98 14.86
N ARG A 31 -9.07 -4.20 14.15
CA ARG A 31 -8.97 -5.26 13.13
C ARG A 31 -7.55 -5.81 13.01
N GLY A 32 -7.34 -6.99 13.52
CA GLY A 32 -6.04 -7.68 13.48
C GLY A 32 -5.11 -7.28 14.63
N ASN A 33 -4.05 -8.04 14.80
CA ASN A 33 -3.14 -7.94 15.95
C ASN A 33 -1.93 -7.04 15.71
N SER A 34 -1.86 -6.30 14.58
CA SER A 34 -0.72 -5.41 14.28
C SER A 34 -0.93 -4.01 14.84
N SER A 35 0.13 -3.41 15.35
CA SER A 35 0.14 -2.00 15.75
C SER A 35 0.02 -1.10 14.51
N ARG A 36 -0.96 -0.20 14.50
CA ARG A 36 -1.23 0.65 13.33
C ARG A 36 -1.46 2.11 13.68
N THR A 37 -1.27 2.98 12.71
CA THR A 37 -1.64 4.40 12.77
C THR A 37 -3.12 4.60 12.39
N HIS A 38 -3.64 5.83 12.51
CA HIS A 38 -4.89 6.21 11.86
C HIS A 38 -4.79 6.11 10.34
N TRP A 39 -5.95 6.04 9.68
CA TRP A 39 -6.12 5.88 8.21
C TRP A 39 -5.82 7.14 7.40
N ASP A 40 -5.52 8.25 8.04
CA ASP A 40 -5.31 9.57 7.46
C ASP A 40 -3.85 10.04 7.52
N LEU A 41 -2.90 9.13 7.69
CA LEU A 41 -1.48 9.46 7.85
C LEU A 41 -0.95 10.35 6.70
N HIS A 42 -1.46 10.16 5.47
CA HIS A 42 -1.11 10.94 4.29
C HIS A 42 -1.63 12.39 4.32
N LYS A 43 -2.53 12.74 5.25
CA LYS A 43 -3.08 14.10 5.40
C LYS A 43 -2.37 14.94 6.46
N LYS A 44 -1.34 14.39 7.10
CA LYS A 44 -0.65 15.07 8.22
C LYS A 44 0.44 16.04 7.79
N GLY A 45 0.68 16.24 6.49
CA GLY A 45 1.71 17.15 5.98
C GLY A 45 3.14 16.71 6.37
N ILE A 46 3.38 15.40 6.42
CA ILE A 46 4.68 14.83 6.76
C ILE A 46 5.47 14.66 5.46
N LYS A 47 6.55 15.41 5.31
CA LYS A 47 7.34 15.51 4.07
C LYS A 47 7.72 14.15 3.46
N GLU A 48 8.15 13.20 4.27
CA GLU A 48 8.55 11.87 3.79
C GLU A 48 7.34 11.07 3.27
N ILE A 49 6.18 11.23 3.92
CA ILE A 49 4.91 10.62 3.48
C ILE A 49 4.44 11.28 2.19
N ASP A 50 4.42 12.61 2.13
CA ASP A 50 3.96 13.37 0.95
C ASP A 50 4.78 13.00 -0.29
N LYS A 51 6.11 12.92 -0.14
CA LYS A 51 7.02 12.51 -1.20
C LYS A 51 6.76 11.07 -1.69
N LEU A 52 6.51 10.15 -0.76
CA LEU A 52 6.16 8.76 -1.10
C LEU A 52 4.80 8.70 -1.80
N MET A 53 3.80 9.42 -1.31
CA MET A 53 2.47 9.46 -1.91
C MET A 53 2.50 10.02 -3.33
N LEU A 54 3.27 11.07 -3.58
CA LEU A 54 3.46 11.62 -4.92
C LEU A 54 4.05 10.57 -5.86
N TRP A 55 5.12 9.89 -5.46
CA TRP A 55 5.74 8.84 -6.27
C TRP A 55 4.78 7.65 -6.51
N ILE A 56 3.97 7.27 -5.53
CA ILE A 56 2.96 6.22 -5.69
C ILE A 56 1.93 6.65 -6.73
N SER A 57 1.49 7.93 -6.69
CA SER A 57 0.50 8.47 -7.64
C SER A 57 0.97 8.38 -9.09
N ASP A 58 2.26 8.54 -9.36
CA ASP A 58 2.84 8.42 -10.71
C ASP A 58 2.71 6.99 -11.29
N HIS A 59 2.34 6.00 -10.49
CA HIS A 59 2.14 4.61 -10.90
C HIS A 59 0.66 4.24 -11.12
N PHE A 60 -0.29 5.13 -10.84
CA PHE A 60 -1.71 4.78 -10.87
C PHE A 60 -2.23 4.49 -12.27
N ASP A 61 -1.89 5.30 -13.26
CA ASP A 61 -2.30 5.07 -14.65
C ASP A 61 -1.78 3.73 -15.15
N ARG A 62 -0.49 3.46 -14.91
CA ARG A 62 0.11 2.18 -15.27
C ARG A 62 -0.60 1.02 -14.57
N ALA A 63 -0.81 1.11 -13.27
CA ALA A 63 -1.44 0.05 -12.49
C ALA A 63 -2.88 -0.19 -12.95
N THR A 64 -3.63 0.86 -13.26
CA THR A 64 -5.00 0.75 -13.76
C THR A 64 -5.03 0.09 -15.14
N ASN A 65 -4.19 0.53 -16.05
CA ASN A 65 -4.12 -0.02 -17.41
C ASN A 65 -3.68 -1.50 -17.42
N GLU A 66 -2.74 -1.88 -16.57
CA GLU A 66 -2.24 -3.25 -16.53
C GLU A 66 -3.13 -4.22 -15.72
N LEU A 67 -3.81 -3.74 -14.67
CA LEU A 67 -4.48 -4.60 -13.70
C LEU A 67 -6.02 -4.53 -13.76
N VAL A 68 -6.59 -3.40 -14.16
CA VAL A 68 -8.04 -3.16 -14.05
C VAL A 68 -8.69 -3.02 -15.41
N ILE A 69 -8.16 -2.16 -16.28
CA ILE A 69 -8.77 -1.81 -17.58
C ILE A 69 -7.73 -1.95 -18.72
N PRO A 70 -7.39 -3.17 -19.13
CA PRO A 70 -6.29 -3.40 -20.07
C PRO A 70 -6.54 -2.89 -21.50
N TYR A 71 -7.74 -2.41 -21.81
CA TYR A 71 -8.12 -1.98 -23.18
C TYR A 71 -8.02 -0.47 -23.41
N HIS A 72 -7.75 0.33 -22.40
CA HIS A 72 -7.69 1.80 -22.50
C HIS A 72 -6.28 2.33 -22.19
N ARG A 73 -5.29 1.90 -22.97
CA ARG A 73 -3.86 2.18 -22.71
C ARG A 73 -3.49 3.67 -22.69
N ASP A 74 -4.30 4.52 -23.34
CA ASP A 74 -4.04 5.96 -23.45
C ASP A 74 -5.02 6.82 -22.62
N ALA A 75 -5.82 6.20 -21.76
CA ALA A 75 -6.73 6.93 -20.90
C ALA A 75 -5.99 7.43 -19.65
N HIS A 76 -6.17 8.70 -19.35
CA HIS A 76 -5.80 9.29 -18.06
C HIS A 76 -6.98 9.16 -17.09
N TYR A 77 -6.69 8.72 -15.90
CA TYR A 77 -7.69 8.49 -14.87
C TYR A 77 -7.44 9.41 -13.69
N ASP A 78 -8.51 10.03 -13.19
CA ASP A 78 -8.46 10.78 -11.95
C ASP A 78 -8.50 9.83 -10.76
N PHE A 79 -7.46 9.86 -9.95
CA PHE A 79 -7.32 9.07 -8.74
C PHE A 79 -7.06 9.92 -7.52
N LYS A 80 -7.49 9.41 -6.38
CA LYS A 80 -7.18 10.00 -5.08
C LYS A 80 -6.75 8.90 -4.12
N ILE A 81 -5.66 9.12 -3.41
CA ILE A 81 -5.35 8.34 -2.22
C ILE A 81 -6.39 8.70 -1.17
N HIS A 82 -7.28 7.75 -0.89
CA HIS A 82 -8.38 7.94 0.04
C HIS A 82 -7.93 7.74 1.48
N SER A 83 -7.15 6.70 1.72
CA SER A 83 -6.64 6.34 3.04
C SER A 83 -5.21 5.85 2.94
N CYS A 84 -4.43 6.12 3.98
CA CYS A 84 -3.07 5.60 4.15
C CYS A 84 -2.78 5.45 5.63
N TRP A 85 -2.25 4.29 6.00
CA TRP A 85 -1.87 3.96 7.38
C TRP A 85 -0.56 3.18 7.41
N GLY A 86 0.18 3.35 8.50
CA GLY A 86 1.36 2.57 8.80
C GLY A 86 1.05 1.40 9.70
N MET A 87 1.77 0.30 9.54
CA MET A 87 1.68 -0.89 10.39
C MET A 87 3.08 -1.36 10.79
N ILE A 88 3.22 -1.74 12.06
CA ILE A 88 4.40 -2.42 12.59
C ILE A 88 3.92 -3.77 13.14
N TYR A 89 4.58 -4.83 12.70
CA TYR A 89 4.27 -6.20 13.11
C TYR A 89 5.29 -6.73 14.10
N ASN A 90 4.79 -7.28 15.19
CA ASN A 90 5.58 -8.10 16.11
C ASN A 90 5.45 -9.59 15.75
N LYS A 91 6.14 -10.44 16.50
CA LYS A 91 6.01 -11.89 16.37
C LYS A 91 4.59 -12.32 16.74
N GLY A 92 3.98 -13.17 15.91
CA GLY A 92 2.61 -13.68 16.09
C GLY A 92 1.51 -12.73 15.58
N GLU A 93 1.88 -11.57 15.03
CA GLU A 93 0.91 -10.62 14.47
C GLU A 93 0.73 -10.83 12.97
N GLY A 94 -0.50 -10.71 12.52
CA GLY A 94 -0.87 -10.86 11.10
C GLY A 94 -2.08 -9.99 10.75
N VAL A 95 -2.57 -10.14 9.53
CA VAL A 95 -3.79 -9.51 9.04
C VAL A 95 -4.65 -10.59 8.40
N PRO A 96 -5.86 -10.84 8.92
CA PRO A 96 -6.81 -11.78 8.33
C PRO A 96 -7.10 -11.46 6.88
N VAL A 97 -7.43 -12.47 6.09
CA VAL A 97 -7.81 -12.30 4.69
C VAL A 97 -9.04 -11.40 4.59
N HIS A 98 -8.95 -10.36 3.78
CA HIS A 98 -9.99 -9.37 3.52
C HIS A 98 -9.78 -8.71 2.16
N ASN A 99 -10.68 -7.81 1.75
CA ASN A 99 -10.53 -6.95 0.58
C ASN A 99 -10.93 -5.51 0.92
N HIS A 100 -10.72 -4.61 -0.02
CA HIS A 100 -11.04 -3.19 0.15
C HIS A 100 -12.05 -2.69 -0.89
N PHE A 101 -12.93 -3.55 -1.42
CA PHE A 101 -14.02 -3.07 -2.26
C PHE A 101 -14.85 -1.99 -1.51
N PRO A 102 -15.24 -0.86 -2.14
CA PRO A 102 -15.26 -0.55 -3.57
C PRO A 102 -14.08 0.31 -4.10
N TYR A 103 -12.96 0.39 -3.39
CA TYR A 103 -11.80 1.11 -3.92
C TYR A 103 -11.27 0.45 -5.19
N ALA A 104 -10.63 1.24 -6.09
CA ALA A 104 -10.09 0.74 -7.35
C ALA A 104 -8.83 -0.08 -7.11
N LEU A 105 -7.86 0.51 -6.44
CA LEU A 105 -6.55 -0.09 -6.16
C LEU A 105 -6.21 0.03 -4.68
N SER A 106 -5.42 -0.92 -4.20
CA SER A 106 -4.74 -0.88 -2.91
C SER A 106 -3.24 -0.96 -3.12
N PHE A 107 -2.48 -0.40 -2.19
CA PHE A 107 -1.03 -0.49 -2.21
C PHE A 107 -0.47 -0.86 -0.84
N VAL A 108 0.70 -1.48 -0.85
CA VAL A 108 1.51 -1.72 0.35
C VAL A 108 2.96 -1.39 0.02
N TYR A 109 3.52 -0.38 0.68
CA TYR A 109 4.94 -0.03 0.61
C TYR A 109 5.69 -0.60 1.82
N TYR A 110 6.81 -1.27 1.56
CA TYR A 110 7.58 -1.98 2.58
C TYR A 110 8.72 -1.11 3.11
N VAL A 111 8.47 -0.49 4.26
CA VAL A 111 9.44 0.36 4.96
C VAL A 111 10.56 -0.48 5.59
N ARG A 112 10.20 -1.63 6.17
CA ARG A 112 11.14 -2.64 6.70
C ARG A 112 10.62 -4.03 6.40
N MET A 113 11.49 -4.87 5.86
CA MET A 113 11.19 -6.28 5.57
C MET A 113 12.35 -7.18 6.04
N PRO A 114 12.44 -7.46 7.36
CA PRO A 114 13.50 -8.31 7.90
C PRO A 114 13.44 -9.72 7.29
N LYS A 115 14.60 -10.38 7.22
CA LYS A 115 14.67 -11.77 6.72
C LYS A 115 13.77 -12.68 7.56
N GLY A 116 12.86 -13.41 6.89
CA GLY A 116 11.88 -14.29 7.52
C GLY A 116 10.57 -13.61 7.94
N ALA A 117 10.39 -12.32 7.60
CA ALA A 117 9.11 -11.65 7.76
C ALA A 117 8.05 -12.30 6.85
N ALA A 118 6.80 -12.35 7.31
CA ALA A 118 5.71 -12.95 6.57
C ALA A 118 5.46 -12.22 5.23
N PRO A 119 5.24 -12.95 4.12
CA PRO A 119 4.89 -12.37 2.83
C PRO A 119 3.50 -11.74 2.85
N LEU A 120 3.16 -11.04 1.78
CA LEU A 120 1.79 -10.64 1.46
C LEU A 120 1.15 -11.77 0.65
N THR A 121 -0.02 -12.23 1.04
CA THR A 121 -0.81 -13.17 0.24
C THR A 121 -1.90 -12.40 -0.51
N ILE A 122 -1.97 -12.55 -1.84
CA ILE A 122 -3.02 -11.98 -2.70
C ILE A 122 -3.65 -13.14 -3.48
N SER A 123 -4.96 -13.38 -3.30
CA SER A 123 -5.68 -14.47 -3.94
C SER A 123 -4.91 -15.81 -3.89
N GLU A 124 -4.48 -16.19 -2.69
CA GLU A 124 -3.72 -17.41 -2.41
C GLU A 124 -2.26 -17.44 -2.93
N THR A 125 -1.82 -16.39 -3.63
CA THR A 125 -0.43 -16.26 -4.11
C THR A 125 0.41 -15.46 -3.11
N GLU A 126 1.53 -16.03 -2.69
CA GLU A 126 2.49 -15.32 -1.83
C GLU A 126 3.38 -14.37 -2.66
N ILE A 127 3.41 -13.13 -2.25
CA ILE A 127 4.29 -12.08 -2.77
C ILE A 127 5.29 -11.73 -1.68
N SER A 128 6.58 -11.88 -1.98
CA SER A 128 7.68 -11.60 -1.05
C SER A 128 8.43 -10.32 -1.47
N PRO A 129 7.89 -9.14 -1.22
CA PRO A 129 8.54 -7.89 -1.60
C PRO A 129 9.75 -7.63 -0.70
N LYS A 130 10.68 -6.85 -1.24
CA LYS A 130 11.86 -6.39 -0.49
C LYS A 130 11.57 -5.06 0.19
N GLU A 131 12.38 -4.75 1.18
CA GLU A 131 12.40 -3.40 1.77
C GLU A 131 12.65 -2.34 0.70
N GLY A 132 11.82 -1.29 0.67
CA GLY A 132 11.85 -0.24 -0.34
C GLY A 132 11.04 -0.54 -1.60
N GLU A 133 10.29 -1.64 -1.64
CA GLU A 133 9.36 -1.95 -2.75
C GLU A 133 7.92 -1.62 -2.37
N ILE A 134 7.14 -1.28 -3.40
CA ILE A 134 5.69 -1.16 -3.31
C ILE A 134 5.04 -2.32 -4.06
N VAL A 135 3.92 -2.80 -3.54
CA VAL A 135 3.00 -3.71 -4.24
C VAL A 135 1.69 -2.96 -4.45
N ILE A 136 1.22 -2.87 -5.70
CA ILE A 136 -0.08 -2.27 -6.07
C ILE A 136 -0.94 -3.37 -6.69
N PHE A 137 -2.20 -3.46 -6.26
CA PHE A 137 -3.13 -4.50 -6.71
C PHE A 137 -4.58 -4.02 -6.69
N PRO A 138 -5.50 -4.63 -7.46
CA PRO A 138 -6.92 -4.34 -7.42
C PRO A 138 -7.50 -4.57 -6.02
N SER A 139 -8.21 -3.57 -5.50
CA SER A 139 -8.74 -3.60 -4.13
C SER A 139 -9.77 -4.70 -3.86
N ILE A 140 -10.39 -5.23 -4.92
CA ILE A 140 -11.34 -6.35 -4.82
C ILE A 140 -10.66 -7.69 -4.51
N LEU A 141 -9.35 -7.82 -4.77
CA LEU A 141 -8.64 -9.06 -4.49
C LEU A 141 -8.50 -9.28 -2.99
N SER A 142 -8.84 -10.49 -2.57
CA SER A 142 -8.64 -10.93 -1.20
C SER A 142 -7.15 -10.99 -0.90
N HIS A 143 -6.74 -10.41 0.23
CA HIS A 143 -5.34 -10.37 0.63
C HIS A 143 -5.21 -10.39 2.16
N GLY A 144 -4.05 -10.79 2.63
CA GLY A 144 -3.75 -10.89 4.05
C GLY A 144 -2.27 -11.12 4.31
N VAL A 145 -1.92 -11.20 5.58
CA VAL A 145 -0.58 -11.52 6.06
C VAL A 145 -0.70 -12.57 7.14
N ASN A 146 -0.11 -13.73 6.94
CA ASN A 146 -0.03 -14.77 7.95
C ASN A 146 0.72 -14.29 9.18
N ASP A 147 0.61 -15.00 10.30
CA ASP A 147 1.31 -14.67 11.53
C ASP A 147 2.80 -14.48 11.29
N ASN A 148 3.25 -13.26 11.50
CA ASN A 148 4.63 -12.86 11.29
C ASN A 148 5.53 -13.48 12.36
N GLN A 149 6.59 -14.18 11.93
CA GLN A 149 7.45 -14.91 12.87
C GLN A 149 8.58 -14.04 13.43
N ILE A 150 8.76 -12.83 12.92
CA ILE A 150 9.87 -11.93 13.22
C ILE A 150 9.34 -10.56 13.61
N LYS A 151 10.07 -9.90 14.53
CA LYS A 151 9.84 -8.52 14.95
C LYS A 151 10.27 -7.51 13.88
N GLY A 152 9.52 -6.42 13.71
CA GLY A 152 9.98 -5.23 12.98
C GLY A 152 9.62 -5.20 11.50
N ARG A 153 8.76 -6.08 10.99
CA ARG A 153 8.13 -5.86 9.69
C ARG A 153 7.30 -4.58 9.76
N CYS A 154 7.57 -3.64 8.84
CA CYS A 154 6.88 -2.34 8.83
C CYS A 154 6.47 -1.98 7.40
N CYS A 155 5.23 -1.56 7.24
CA CYS A 155 4.71 -1.11 5.94
C CYS A 155 3.77 0.09 6.07
N LEU A 156 3.61 0.79 4.94
CA LEU A 156 2.55 1.76 4.69
C LEU A 156 1.58 1.14 3.71
N ALA A 157 0.32 1.06 4.07
CA ALA A 157 -0.75 0.58 3.21
C ALA A 157 -1.76 1.68 2.93
N GLY A 158 -2.49 1.57 1.84
CA GLY A 158 -3.52 2.54 1.51
C GLY A 158 -4.43 2.11 0.38
N ASN A 159 -5.50 2.87 0.22
CA ASN A 159 -6.52 2.64 -0.80
C ASN A 159 -6.65 3.85 -1.71
N ILE A 160 -6.89 3.56 -2.98
CA ILE A 160 -6.98 4.51 -4.07
C ILE A 160 -8.41 4.50 -4.59
N LEU A 161 -9.04 5.68 -4.58
CA LEU A 161 -10.37 5.89 -5.10
C LEU A 161 -10.27 6.40 -6.54
N PHE A 162 -11.00 5.76 -7.45
CA PHE A 162 -11.21 6.24 -8.82
C PHE A 162 -12.27 7.35 -8.81
N LEU A 163 -11.96 8.49 -9.40
CA LEU A 163 -12.84 9.66 -9.46
C LEU A 163 -13.50 9.85 -10.84
N GLY A 164 -12.91 9.30 -11.88
CA GLY A 164 -13.40 9.42 -13.24
C GLY A 164 -12.27 9.33 -14.27
N THR A 165 -12.67 9.47 -15.54
CA THR A 165 -11.73 9.68 -16.65
C THR A 165 -11.75 11.15 -17.02
N GLU A 166 -10.60 11.76 -17.29
CA GLU A 166 -10.58 13.03 -17.98
C GLU A 166 -11.18 12.80 -19.38
N SER A 167 -12.35 13.36 -19.64
CA SER A 167 -12.87 13.45 -20.99
C SER A 167 -11.92 14.38 -21.75
N SER A 168 -11.25 13.86 -22.79
CA SER A 168 -10.54 14.72 -23.73
C SER A 168 -11.48 15.82 -24.18
N PRO A 169 -11.13 17.12 -24.09
CA PRO A 169 -11.97 18.17 -24.61
C PRO A 169 -11.98 18.05 -26.13
N GLY A 170 -13.08 17.59 -26.71
CA GLY A 170 -13.35 17.66 -28.13
C GLY A 170 -13.23 16.35 -28.90
N GLY A 171 -14.32 15.63 -28.95
CA GLY A 171 -14.74 14.81 -30.07
C GLY A 171 -15.95 15.46 -30.67
#